data_0640317ade96dcdcc9881d6fd3537944
#
_entry.id   0640317ade96dcdcc9881d6fd3537944
#
_cell.length_a   1.000
_cell.length_b   1.000
_cell.length_c   1.000
_cell.angle_alpha   90.00
_cell.angle_beta   90.00
_cell.angle_gamma   90.00
#
_symmetry.space_group_name_H-M   'P 1'
#
loop_
_entity.id
_entity.type
_entity.pdbx_description
1 polymer ?
#
loop_
_entity_poly.entity_id
_entity_poly.type
_entity_poly.pdbx_seq_one_letter_code
_entity_poly.pdbx_strand_id
1 'polypeptide(L)'
;EESLLCLLIENNLLKRLYPAIMEWAHHAYLQDYDYSRTLLYQTVLCRMIKKYVHVSKGPPKSEIVRVSENFPVNVYWFDFLKQATRLFSDHSLMNDSLWLHNPQVHPITGERVYAEMNTGDFWKLGDDYVQNCVNALDPSLCSDGLPHMFCPVILFIDGTLVDRMGRLKVEPVLCSFGNISGSKRSAASSWFILGFIPPNPKSSQEVQADRKSINSKHDHSRYYHSCIRSIIQDLLLVDQNGLGHKMWVPNHGYMWLHFKLSLIIGDTEGHDKLCAHYCSYSSNIQRMCRDCDIAQKFGDDPHKICEFVKVEEIKVEVSECIPLLDVRARGTVKDAQDRLSAISQLPVWSPFFDFDFCGCVHGIFGSCPFERLHAWQTGIMSDAMRKLFLLGDLPTNFVRWYNNQDASSCHARPNQEQLMESQLYISKPKFEMIFRHLTMYARRQSDCEVPRTPFRNGVTDLTRLNGQEYPGLVMLTLVALKVVLHDKLPPVKQKEIVLLFWRMLVLNDMMNLKENSKSTLTLMEARIVEFLELYKRVFGPIISTLASKTGLRKVKFHAPKHASFYIRRYGASKNFFGGTLESALKSTVKAPTKITSRRHDNLSKDLAS
;
A
#
# COMPACT_ATOMS: atom_id res chain seq x y z
N GLU A 1 -7.58 -7.94 -39.80
CA GLU A 1 -8.56 -7.35 -38.86
C GLU A 1 -8.24 -7.72 -37.40
N GLU A 2 -7.99 -9.00 -37.10
CA GLU A 2 -7.62 -9.44 -35.74
C GLU A 2 -6.32 -8.81 -35.25
N SER A 3 -5.32 -8.68 -36.13
CA SER A 3 -4.02 -8.06 -35.78
C SER A 3 -4.13 -6.58 -35.43
N LEU A 4 -5.01 -5.84 -36.11
CA LEU A 4 -5.26 -4.43 -35.82
C LEU A 4 -6.00 -4.26 -34.48
N LEU A 5 -6.98 -5.14 -34.23
CA LEU A 5 -7.73 -5.15 -32.97
C LEU A 5 -6.83 -5.47 -31.78
N CYS A 6 -5.89 -6.42 -31.92
CA CYS A 6 -4.85 -6.71 -30.94
C CYS A 6 -4.01 -5.46 -30.64
N LEU A 7 -3.52 -4.81 -31.67
CA LEU A 7 -2.65 -3.64 -31.55
C LEU A 7 -3.36 -2.47 -30.84
N LEU A 8 -4.66 -2.32 -31.09
CA LEU A 8 -5.50 -1.28 -30.49
C LEU A 8 -5.83 -1.56 -29.01
N ILE A 9 -6.04 -2.85 -28.69
CA ILE A 9 -6.27 -3.29 -27.29
C ILE A 9 -4.99 -3.15 -26.49
N GLU A 10 -3.87 -3.62 -27.01
CA GLU A 10 -2.55 -3.59 -26.37
C GLU A 10 -2.07 -2.18 -26.08
N ASN A 11 -2.39 -1.21 -26.92
CA ASN A 11 -1.95 0.17 -26.78
C ASN A 11 -2.98 1.09 -26.08
N ASN A 12 -4.08 0.55 -25.52
CA ASN A 12 -5.12 1.35 -24.86
C ASN A 12 -5.72 2.47 -25.74
N LEU A 13 -5.59 2.32 -27.07
CA LEU A 13 -5.95 3.33 -28.06
C LEU A 13 -7.45 3.35 -28.39
N LEU A 14 -8.17 2.30 -27.99
CA LEU A 14 -9.59 2.08 -28.35
C LEU A 14 -10.53 3.23 -27.98
N LYS A 15 -10.34 3.89 -26.83
CA LYS A 15 -11.22 4.98 -26.41
C LYS A 15 -11.00 6.28 -27.18
N ARG A 16 -9.77 6.53 -27.60
CA ARG A 16 -9.40 7.78 -28.31
C ARG A 16 -9.52 7.64 -29.83
N LEU A 17 -9.24 6.44 -30.35
CA LEU A 17 -9.26 6.15 -31.79
C LEU A 17 -10.57 5.55 -32.28
N TYR A 18 -11.47 5.14 -31.38
CA TYR A 18 -12.74 4.53 -31.78
C TYR A 18 -13.53 5.37 -32.79
N PRO A 19 -13.72 6.69 -32.60
CA PRO A 19 -14.37 7.51 -33.62
C PRO A 19 -13.62 7.51 -34.96
N ALA A 20 -12.28 7.66 -34.92
CA ALA A 20 -11.45 7.68 -36.14
C ALA A 20 -11.40 6.31 -36.84
N ILE A 21 -11.43 5.21 -36.09
CA ILE A 21 -11.50 3.84 -36.66
C ILE A 21 -12.86 3.59 -37.27
N MET A 22 -13.94 4.06 -36.65
CA MET A 22 -15.28 3.95 -37.19
C MET A 22 -15.46 4.82 -38.43
N GLU A 23 -14.86 6.01 -38.43
CA GLU A 23 -14.81 6.90 -39.59
C GLU A 23 -13.98 6.30 -40.72
N TRP A 24 -12.82 5.72 -40.43
CA TRP A 24 -12.00 4.99 -41.40
C TRP A 24 -12.71 3.75 -41.96
N ALA A 25 -13.34 2.93 -41.11
CA ALA A 25 -14.12 1.78 -41.54
C ALA A 25 -15.33 2.18 -42.39
N HIS A 26 -15.96 3.30 -42.06
CA HIS A 26 -17.03 3.90 -42.86
C HIS A 26 -16.54 4.32 -44.24
N HIS A 27 -15.42 5.01 -44.33
CA HIS A 27 -14.84 5.45 -45.60
C HIS A 27 -14.21 4.32 -46.42
N ALA A 28 -13.65 3.29 -45.78
CA ALA A 28 -12.96 2.22 -46.46
C ALA A 28 -13.87 1.10 -47.02
N TYR A 29 -15.03 0.87 -46.42
CA TYR A 29 -15.87 -0.28 -46.72
C TYR A 29 -17.35 0.01 -47.03
N LEU A 30 -17.89 1.24 -46.83
CA LEU A 30 -19.34 1.43 -46.82
C LEU A 30 -19.75 2.78 -47.38
N GLN A 31 -19.96 2.86 -48.67
CA GLN A 31 -20.63 4.00 -49.33
C GLN A 31 -22.14 4.09 -49.06
N ASP A 32 -22.77 3.09 -48.41
CA ASP A 32 -24.21 3.00 -48.21
C ASP A 32 -24.65 2.54 -46.79
N TYR A 33 -24.08 3.07 -45.70
CA TYR A 33 -24.35 2.56 -44.36
C TYR A 33 -25.27 3.49 -43.53
N ASP A 34 -26.37 2.92 -43.02
CA ASP A 34 -27.35 3.58 -42.15
C ASP A 34 -26.82 3.73 -40.69
N TYR A 35 -26.86 4.91 -40.14
CA TYR A 35 -26.36 5.31 -38.79
C TYR A 35 -27.00 4.51 -37.65
N SER A 36 -28.18 3.94 -37.83
CA SER A 36 -28.88 3.10 -36.84
C SER A 36 -28.13 1.76 -36.55
N ARG A 37 -27.30 1.29 -37.47
CA ARG A 37 -26.51 0.07 -37.34
C ARG A 37 -25.20 0.29 -36.56
N THR A 38 -24.71 1.52 -36.41
CA THR A 38 -23.46 1.87 -35.71
C THR A 38 -23.51 1.48 -34.24
N LEU A 39 -24.65 1.60 -33.59
CA LEU A 39 -24.89 1.14 -32.21
C LEU A 39 -24.78 -0.39 -32.07
N LEU A 40 -25.22 -1.14 -33.09
CA LEU A 40 -25.10 -2.60 -33.11
C LEU A 40 -23.62 -3.03 -33.22
N TYR A 41 -22.83 -2.32 -34.03
CA TYR A 41 -21.38 -2.57 -34.16
C TYR A 41 -20.61 -2.25 -32.88
N GLN A 42 -21.00 -1.20 -32.16
CA GLN A 42 -20.42 -0.89 -30.87
C GLN A 42 -20.60 -2.03 -29.86
N THR A 43 -21.78 -2.65 -29.85
CA THR A 43 -22.08 -3.79 -28.99
C THR A 43 -21.32 -5.05 -29.45
N VAL A 44 -21.22 -5.26 -30.76
CA VAL A 44 -20.44 -6.37 -31.34
C VAL A 44 -18.96 -6.18 -31.09
N LEU A 45 -18.40 -4.99 -31.31
CA LEU A 45 -17.01 -4.67 -31.03
C LEU A 45 -16.69 -4.83 -29.53
N CYS A 46 -17.56 -4.36 -28.65
CA CYS A 46 -17.40 -4.59 -27.21
C CYS A 46 -17.46 -6.07 -26.82
N ARG A 47 -18.29 -6.88 -27.51
CA ARG A 47 -18.30 -8.36 -27.33
C ARG A 47 -17.03 -9.01 -27.87
N MET A 48 -16.55 -8.58 -29.03
CA MET A 48 -15.29 -9.07 -29.60
C MET A 48 -14.10 -8.67 -28.74
N ILE A 49 -14.05 -7.43 -28.28
CA ILE A 49 -13.03 -6.94 -27.32
C ILE A 49 -13.06 -7.77 -26.03
N LYS A 50 -14.24 -8.02 -25.47
CA LYS A 50 -14.40 -8.88 -24.29
C LYS A 50 -13.90 -10.30 -24.57
N LYS A 51 -14.32 -10.88 -25.69
CA LYS A 51 -13.89 -12.23 -26.11
C LYS A 51 -12.37 -12.28 -26.31
N TYR A 52 -11.78 -11.25 -26.92
CA TYR A 52 -10.35 -11.16 -27.20
C TYR A 52 -9.51 -10.94 -25.94
N VAL A 53 -9.94 -10.01 -25.07
CA VAL A 53 -9.33 -9.82 -23.74
C VAL A 53 -9.43 -11.10 -22.92
N HIS A 54 -10.54 -11.82 -23.03
CA HIS A 54 -10.71 -13.12 -22.37
C HIS A 54 -9.78 -14.19 -22.96
N VAL A 55 -9.62 -14.22 -24.29
CA VAL A 55 -8.70 -15.14 -24.98
C VAL A 55 -7.23 -14.81 -24.66
N SER A 56 -6.85 -13.53 -24.61
CA SER A 56 -5.48 -13.12 -24.29
C SER A 56 -5.09 -13.38 -22.83
N LYS A 57 -6.04 -13.24 -21.90
CA LYS A 57 -5.82 -13.53 -20.47
C LYS A 57 -5.94 -15.03 -20.15
N GLY A 58 -6.59 -15.79 -21.03
CA GLY A 58 -7.07 -17.13 -20.73
C GLY A 58 -8.30 -17.12 -19.81
N PRO A 59 -9.04 -18.24 -19.71
CA PRO A 59 -10.13 -18.36 -18.75
C PRO A 59 -9.58 -18.29 -17.32
N PRO A 60 -10.30 -17.64 -16.40
CA PRO A 60 -9.92 -17.66 -15.00
C PRO A 60 -10.00 -19.09 -14.46
N LYS A 61 -9.02 -19.47 -13.64
CA LYS A 61 -9.09 -20.65 -12.80
C LYS A 61 -10.03 -20.37 -11.63
N SER A 62 -10.64 -21.39 -11.04
CA SER A 62 -11.49 -21.21 -9.87
C SER A 62 -11.41 -22.41 -8.93
N GLU A 63 -11.56 -22.13 -7.65
CA GLU A 63 -11.62 -23.11 -6.57
C GLU A 63 -12.71 -22.73 -5.57
N ILE A 64 -13.30 -23.72 -4.92
CA ILE A 64 -14.28 -23.51 -3.86
C ILE A 64 -13.55 -23.54 -2.52
N VAL A 65 -13.40 -22.38 -1.91
CA VAL A 65 -12.91 -22.24 -0.53
C VAL A 65 -14.09 -22.31 0.43
N ARG A 66 -14.00 -23.16 1.45
CA ARG A 66 -15.04 -23.30 2.47
C ARG A 66 -14.66 -22.51 3.72
N VAL A 67 -15.49 -21.55 4.09
CA VAL A 67 -15.37 -20.80 5.37
C VAL A 67 -15.83 -21.68 6.53
N SER A 68 -16.91 -22.41 6.30
CA SER A 68 -17.49 -23.47 7.11
C SER A 68 -18.19 -24.45 6.16
N GLU A 69 -18.68 -25.58 6.67
CA GLU A 69 -19.38 -26.56 5.83
C GLU A 69 -20.55 -25.97 5.02
N ASN A 70 -21.17 -24.91 5.53
CA ASN A 70 -22.38 -24.29 4.96
C ASN A 70 -22.10 -23.08 4.04
N PHE A 71 -20.86 -22.59 3.93
CA PHE A 71 -20.56 -21.38 3.16
C PHE A 71 -19.38 -21.58 2.19
N PRO A 72 -19.62 -22.25 1.05
CA PRO A 72 -18.64 -22.33 -0.02
C PRO A 72 -18.56 -21.01 -0.77
N VAL A 73 -17.34 -20.56 -1.08
CA VAL A 73 -17.08 -19.36 -1.87
C VAL A 73 -16.15 -19.69 -3.02
N ASN A 74 -16.49 -19.25 -4.23
CA ASN A 74 -15.63 -19.39 -5.38
C ASN A 74 -14.56 -18.29 -5.39
N VAL A 75 -13.31 -18.70 -5.44
CA VAL A 75 -12.15 -17.83 -5.64
C VAL A 75 -11.72 -17.92 -7.10
N TYR A 76 -11.46 -16.80 -7.73
CA TYR A 76 -11.07 -16.71 -9.14
C TYR A 76 -9.69 -16.09 -9.28
N TRP A 77 -8.81 -16.72 -10.10
CA TRP A 77 -7.49 -16.20 -10.41
C TRP A 77 -7.08 -16.51 -11.84
N PHE A 78 -6.06 -15.82 -12.32
CA PHE A 78 -5.50 -16.00 -13.66
C PHE A 78 -4.15 -16.72 -13.59
N ASP A 79 -3.82 -17.46 -14.65
CA ASP A 79 -2.55 -18.14 -14.78
C ASP A 79 -1.39 -17.15 -14.76
N PHE A 80 -0.50 -17.27 -13.77
CA PHE A 80 0.61 -16.35 -13.56
C PHE A 80 1.55 -16.30 -14.76
N LEU A 81 1.99 -17.46 -15.27
CA LEU A 81 2.98 -17.51 -16.36
C LEU A 81 2.44 -16.92 -17.67
N LYS A 82 1.17 -17.15 -17.99
CA LYS A 82 0.54 -16.52 -19.16
C LYS A 82 0.52 -15.00 -19.06
N GLN A 83 0.20 -14.46 -17.87
CA GLN A 83 0.20 -13.03 -17.67
C GLN A 83 1.62 -12.44 -17.66
N ALA A 84 2.58 -13.14 -17.04
CA ALA A 84 3.99 -12.76 -17.06
C ALA A 84 4.53 -12.73 -18.51
N THR A 85 4.29 -13.79 -19.29
CA THR A 85 4.70 -13.85 -20.71
C THR A 85 4.18 -12.65 -21.50
N ARG A 86 2.92 -12.25 -21.28
CA ARG A 86 2.34 -11.07 -21.94
C ARG A 86 3.10 -9.79 -21.61
N LEU A 87 3.43 -9.54 -20.35
CA LEU A 87 4.18 -8.34 -19.98
C LEU A 87 5.62 -8.36 -20.49
N PHE A 88 6.29 -9.52 -20.42
CA PHE A 88 7.66 -9.66 -20.89
C PHE A 88 7.78 -9.64 -22.43
N SER A 89 6.70 -9.93 -23.16
CA SER A 89 6.66 -9.83 -24.63
C SER A 89 6.33 -8.40 -25.12
N ASP A 90 5.97 -7.48 -24.24
CA ASP A 90 5.64 -6.10 -24.60
C ASP A 90 6.91 -5.26 -24.80
N HIS A 91 7.20 -4.93 -26.07
CA HIS A 91 8.35 -4.10 -26.44
C HIS A 91 8.38 -2.76 -25.72
N SER A 92 7.21 -2.13 -25.52
CA SER A 92 7.13 -0.81 -24.89
C SER A 92 7.51 -0.86 -23.42
N LEU A 93 7.21 -1.95 -22.72
CA LEU A 93 7.56 -2.16 -21.32
C LEU A 93 9.02 -2.60 -21.16
N MET A 94 9.52 -3.45 -22.04
CA MET A 94 10.85 -4.06 -21.91
C MET A 94 12.00 -3.22 -22.48
N ASN A 95 11.71 -2.12 -23.18
CA ASN A 95 12.73 -1.31 -23.85
C ASN A 95 13.81 -0.73 -22.88
N ASP A 96 13.41 -0.33 -21.64
CA ASP A 96 14.35 0.15 -20.62
C ASP A 96 14.29 -0.76 -19.37
N SER A 97 14.23 -2.07 -19.60
CA SER A 97 14.12 -3.06 -18.53
C SER A 97 15.41 -3.21 -17.73
N LEU A 98 15.24 -3.55 -16.45
CA LEU A 98 16.31 -3.68 -15.47
C LEU A 98 16.60 -5.17 -15.29
N TRP A 99 17.87 -5.59 -15.44
CA TRP A 99 18.22 -7.01 -15.40
C TRP A 99 19.27 -7.39 -14.37
N LEU A 100 20.17 -6.49 -14.04
CA LEU A 100 21.26 -6.74 -13.11
C LEU A 100 21.23 -5.73 -11.97
N HIS A 101 21.73 -6.14 -10.82
CA HIS A 101 22.03 -5.21 -9.74
C HIS A 101 22.98 -4.11 -10.25
N ASN A 102 22.56 -2.88 -10.11
CA ASN A 102 23.30 -1.71 -10.60
C ASN A 102 23.53 -0.71 -9.46
N PRO A 103 24.54 -0.93 -8.60
CA PRO A 103 24.85 -0.02 -7.51
C PRO A 103 25.37 1.30 -8.08
N GLN A 104 24.55 2.34 -8.00
CA GLN A 104 24.91 3.68 -8.43
C GLN A 104 25.70 4.41 -7.35
N VAL A 105 26.58 5.32 -7.78
CA VAL A 105 27.33 6.21 -6.89
C VAL A 105 27.11 7.66 -7.30
N HIS A 106 27.00 8.54 -6.32
CA HIS A 106 26.86 9.96 -6.56
C HIS A 106 28.13 10.53 -7.20
N PRO A 107 28.07 11.23 -8.34
CA PRO A 107 29.25 11.60 -9.13
C PRO A 107 30.21 12.52 -8.39
N ILE A 108 29.74 13.30 -7.44
CA ILE A 108 30.57 14.27 -6.69
C ILE A 108 31.06 13.67 -5.38
N THR A 109 30.20 12.97 -4.62
CA THR A 109 30.52 12.50 -3.27
C THR A 109 31.08 11.08 -3.24
N GLY A 110 30.92 10.30 -4.31
CA GLY A 110 31.27 8.88 -4.36
C GLY A 110 30.39 7.98 -3.48
N GLU A 111 29.35 8.52 -2.83
CA GLU A 111 28.45 7.77 -1.98
C GLU A 111 27.50 6.88 -2.80
N ARG A 112 27.16 5.73 -2.26
CA ARG A 112 26.12 4.86 -2.83
C ARG A 112 24.78 5.57 -2.88
N VAL A 113 24.09 5.43 -4.01
CA VAL A 113 22.77 6.02 -4.29
C VAL A 113 21.73 4.91 -4.50
N TYR A 114 20.54 5.12 -3.93
CA TYR A 114 19.37 4.24 -4.05
C TYR A 114 18.29 4.96 -4.87
N ALA A 115 18.04 4.49 -6.09
CA ALA A 115 17.13 5.11 -7.05
C ALA A 115 16.11 4.10 -7.61
N GLU A 116 16.41 3.46 -8.75
CA GLU A 116 15.57 2.38 -9.29
C GLU A 116 15.69 1.11 -8.42
N MET A 117 14.76 0.17 -8.60
CA MET A 117 14.67 -1.02 -7.75
C MET A 117 15.94 -1.87 -7.79
N ASN A 118 16.63 -1.90 -8.94
CA ASN A 118 17.87 -2.64 -9.11
C ASN A 118 19.12 -1.99 -8.47
N THR A 119 18.97 -0.82 -7.88
CA THR A 119 20.02 -0.21 -7.05
C THR A 119 19.92 -0.66 -5.58
N GLY A 120 18.82 -1.30 -5.18
CA GLY A 120 18.55 -1.74 -3.83
C GLY A 120 19.26 -3.06 -3.47
N ASP A 121 19.44 -3.27 -2.17
CA ASP A 121 20.14 -4.44 -1.63
C ASP A 121 19.41 -5.76 -1.88
N PHE A 122 18.07 -5.71 -2.01
CA PHE A 122 17.28 -6.91 -2.30
C PHE A 122 17.54 -7.44 -3.72
N TRP A 123 17.82 -6.58 -4.67
CA TRP A 123 18.16 -7.02 -6.02
C TRP A 123 19.47 -7.81 -6.03
N LYS A 124 20.49 -7.31 -5.31
CA LYS A 124 21.74 -8.04 -5.13
C LYS A 124 21.51 -9.41 -4.50
N LEU A 125 20.70 -9.46 -3.44
CA LEU A 125 20.34 -10.72 -2.79
C LEU A 125 19.67 -11.69 -3.77
N GLY A 126 18.79 -11.18 -4.64
CA GLY A 126 18.13 -11.97 -5.69
C GLY A 126 19.09 -12.49 -6.76
N ASP A 127 20.01 -11.65 -7.24
CA ASP A 127 21.04 -12.07 -8.21
C ASP A 127 21.94 -13.15 -7.61
N ASP A 128 22.42 -12.96 -6.38
CA ASP A 128 23.24 -13.93 -5.65
C ASP A 128 22.48 -15.25 -5.43
N TYR A 129 21.19 -15.17 -5.10
CA TYR A 129 20.31 -16.33 -4.93
C TYR A 129 20.15 -17.11 -6.24
N VAL A 130 19.85 -16.44 -7.35
CA VAL A 130 19.70 -17.07 -8.67
C VAL A 130 21.00 -17.74 -9.07
N GLN A 131 22.15 -17.09 -8.89
CA GLN A 131 23.45 -17.69 -9.19
C GLN A 131 23.71 -18.96 -8.36
N ASN A 132 23.34 -18.96 -7.08
CA ASN A 132 23.44 -20.15 -6.24
C ASN A 132 22.53 -21.27 -6.69
N CYS A 133 21.28 -20.96 -7.09
CA CYS A 133 20.37 -21.95 -7.67
C CYS A 133 20.97 -22.58 -8.95
N VAL A 134 21.47 -21.76 -9.87
CA VAL A 134 22.07 -22.22 -11.13
C VAL A 134 23.29 -23.11 -10.88
N ASN A 135 24.16 -22.72 -9.95
CA ASN A 135 25.35 -23.50 -9.58
C ASN A 135 25.00 -24.87 -8.95
N ALA A 136 23.80 -24.99 -8.37
CA ALA A 136 23.31 -26.24 -7.78
C ALA A 136 22.59 -27.16 -8.79
N LEU A 137 22.29 -26.67 -10.00
CA LEU A 137 21.62 -27.46 -11.05
C LEU A 137 22.60 -28.44 -11.72
N ASP A 138 22.04 -29.51 -12.26
CA ASP A 138 22.78 -30.39 -13.18
C ASP A 138 23.23 -29.58 -14.41
N PRO A 139 24.53 -29.58 -14.78
CA PRO A 139 25.04 -28.84 -15.94
C PRO A 139 24.30 -29.15 -17.24
N SER A 140 23.73 -30.34 -17.38
CA SER A 140 22.95 -30.74 -18.57
C SER A 140 21.67 -29.91 -18.74
N LEU A 141 21.08 -29.39 -17.64
CA LEU A 141 19.88 -28.56 -17.64
C LEU A 141 20.16 -27.10 -18.07
N CYS A 142 21.41 -26.67 -17.97
CA CYS A 142 21.86 -25.32 -18.35
C CYS A 142 22.68 -25.33 -19.63
N SER A 143 22.63 -26.42 -20.43
CA SER A 143 23.46 -26.63 -21.61
C SER A 143 23.16 -25.71 -22.81
N ASP A 144 22.06 -24.95 -22.75
CA ASP A 144 21.66 -24.03 -23.81
C ASP A 144 22.42 -22.68 -23.76
N GLY A 145 23.23 -22.44 -22.73
CA GLY A 145 24.05 -21.23 -22.56
C GLY A 145 23.24 -19.92 -22.43
N LEU A 146 21.94 -20.01 -22.18
CA LEU A 146 21.12 -18.83 -22.01
C LEU A 146 21.32 -18.18 -20.63
N PRO A 147 21.20 -16.84 -20.53
CA PRO A 147 21.36 -16.15 -19.26
C PRO A 147 20.21 -16.47 -18.28
N HIS A 148 20.56 -16.66 -17.03
CA HIS A 148 19.62 -16.78 -15.91
C HIS A 148 19.49 -15.44 -15.19
N MET A 149 18.27 -14.92 -15.11
CA MET A 149 18.02 -13.56 -14.64
C MET A 149 17.03 -13.54 -13.48
N PHE A 150 17.35 -12.75 -12.46
CA PHE A 150 16.44 -12.49 -11.36
C PHE A 150 15.24 -11.67 -11.81
N CYS A 151 14.07 -12.10 -11.42
CA CYS A 151 12.81 -11.44 -11.77
C CYS A 151 12.00 -11.16 -10.50
N PRO A 152 12.19 -9.98 -9.87
CA PRO A 152 11.47 -9.61 -8.65
C PRO A 152 9.99 -9.39 -8.92
N VAL A 153 9.14 -10.23 -8.33
CA VAL A 153 7.69 -10.12 -8.39
C VAL A 153 7.20 -9.12 -7.37
N ILE A 154 6.35 -8.20 -7.81
CA ILE A 154 5.72 -7.17 -6.98
C ILE A 154 4.22 -7.43 -6.96
N LEU A 155 3.66 -7.61 -5.78
CA LEU A 155 2.21 -7.65 -5.59
C LEU A 155 1.70 -6.31 -5.08
N PHE A 156 0.49 -5.95 -5.48
CA PHE A 156 -0.28 -4.87 -4.88
C PHE A 156 -1.63 -5.43 -4.44
N ILE A 157 -1.89 -5.35 -3.14
CA ILE A 157 -3.09 -5.91 -2.51
C ILE A 157 -3.71 -4.80 -1.66
N ASP A 158 -4.84 -4.29 -2.12
CA ASP A 158 -5.57 -3.24 -1.41
C ASP A 158 -7.07 -3.32 -1.69
N GLY A 159 -7.85 -3.17 -0.63
CA GLY A 159 -9.30 -3.21 -0.70
C GLY A 159 -9.88 -1.92 -1.26
N THR A 160 -10.55 -2.00 -2.41
CA THR A 160 -11.15 -0.82 -3.04
C THR A 160 -12.67 -0.85 -3.02
N LEU A 161 -13.28 0.32 -2.73
CA LEU A 161 -14.73 0.51 -2.82
C LEU A 161 -15.11 0.71 -4.28
N VAL A 162 -16.07 -0.06 -4.76
CA VAL A 162 -16.48 -0.08 -6.17
C VAL A 162 -17.87 0.51 -6.41
N ASP A 163 -18.60 0.81 -5.33
CA ASP A 163 -19.86 1.54 -5.39
C ASP A 163 -19.78 2.89 -4.64
N ARG A 164 -20.68 3.84 -5.00
CA ARG A 164 -20.71 5.16 -4.36
C ARG A 164 -21.16 5.13 -2.90
N MET A 165 -21.89 4.08 -2.51
CA MET A 165 -22.46 3.94 -1.17
C MET A 165 -21.48 3.24 -0.20
N GLY A 166 -20.32 2.79 -0.70
CA GLY A 166 -19.31 2.09 0.12
C GLY A 166 -19.74 0.70 0.61
N ARG A 167 -20.76 0.10 -0.02
CA ARG A 167 -21.30 -1.22 0.37
C ARG A 167 -20.58 -2.39 -0.29
N LEU A 168 -20.05 -2.15 -1.49
CA LEU A 168 -19.31 -3.16 -2.25
C LEU A 168 -17.81 -2.86 -2.18
N LYS A 169 -17.08 -3.77 -1.56
CA LYS A 169 -15.63 -3.76 -1.49
C LYS A 169 -15.09 -4.95 -2.27
N VAL A 170 -14.07 -4.71 -3.08
CA VAL A 170 -13.29 -5.74 -3.78
C VAL A 170 -11.85 -5.60 -3.35
N GLU A 171 -11.17 -6.71 -3.15
CA GLU A 171 -9.74 -6.74 -2.80
C GLU A 171 -8.99 -7.48 -3.92
N PRO A 172 -8.59 -6.77 -4.99
CA PRO A 172 -7.83 -7.35 -6.09
C PRO A 172 -6.38 -7.60 -5.68
N VAL A 173 -5.82 -8.68 -6.19
CA VAL A 173 -4.40 -8.98 -6.16
C VAL A 173 -3.83 -8.61 -7.53
N LEU A 174 -3.10 -7.51 -7.60
CA LEU A 174 -2.40 -7.08 -8.82
C LEU A 174 -0.95 -7.53 -8.75
N CYS A 175 -0.36 -7.80 -9.93
CA CYS A 175 1.02 -8.24 -10.05
C CYS A 175 1.76 -7.43 -11.13
N SER A 176 3.04 -7.15 -10.86
CA SER A 176 4.00 -6.55 -11.78
C SER A 176 5.41 -7.06 -11.48
N PHE A 177 6.41 -6.55 -12.19
CA PHE A 177 7.80 -6.97 -12.05
C PHE A 177 8.75 -5.80 -11.81
N GLY A 178 9.75 -6.02 -10.97
CA GLY A 178 10.81 -5.03 -10.72
C GLY A 178 11.67 -4.76 -11.95
N ASN A 179 11.71 -5.68 -12.92
CA ASN A 179 12.42 -5.51 -14.19
C ASN A 179 11.84 -4.37 -15.06
N ILE A 180 10.56 -4.05 -14.88
CA ILE A 180 9.94 -2.90 -15.55
C ILE A 180 10.42 -1.62 -14.84
N SER A 181 11.00 -0.67 -15.57
CA SER A 181 11.49 0.59 -14.98
C SER A 181 10.39 1.33 -14.23
N GLY A 182 10.74 2.04 -13.14
CA GLY A 182 9.77 2.70 -12.27
C GLY A 182 8.87 3.72 -12.99
N SER A 183 9.38 4.36 -14.04
CA SER A 183 8.61 5.27 -14.89
C SER A 183 7.47 4.56 -15.64
N LYS A 184 7.74 3.39 -16.20
CA LYS A 184 6.76 2.56 -16.91
C LYS A 184 5.85 1.79 -15.96
N ARG A 185 6.39 1.29 -14.83
CA ARG A 185 5.64 0.56 -13.82
C ARG A 185 4.53 1.40 -13.17
N SER A 186 4.60 2.71 -13.22
CA SER A 186 3.52 3.60 -12.78
C SER A 186 2.25 3.54 -13.65
N ALA A 187 2.34 3.00 -14.87
CA ALA A 187 1.20 2.85 -15.77
C ALA A 187 0.38 1.59 -15.45
N ALA A 188 -0.95 1.67 -15.63
CA ALA A 188 -1.84 0.53 -15.38
C ALA A 188 -1.56 -0.68 -16.31
N SER A 189 -1.02 -0.44 -17.51
CA SER A 189 -0.64 -1.49 -18.48
C SER A 189 0.50 -2.39 -17.99
N SER A 190 1.30 -1.93 -17.03
CA SER A 190 2.41 -2.67 -16.43
C SER A 190 1.95 -3.61 -15.31
N TRP A 191 0.66 -3.66 -15.03
CA TRP A 191 0.06 -4.48 -14.00
C TRP A 191 -0.99 -5.40 -14.59
N PHE A 192 -1.07 -6.61 -14.07
CA PHE A 192 -2.17 -7.53 -14.35
C PHE A 192 -2.86 -7.96 -13.07
N ILE A 193 -4.13 -8.33 -13.19
CA ILE A 193 -4.89 -8.90 -12.09
C ILE A 193 -4.49 -10.38 -11.98
N LEU A 194 -3.97 -10.78 -10.83
CA LEU A 194 -3.73 -12.18 -10.52
C LEU A 194 -5.00 -12.86 -10.03
N GLY A 195 -5.81 -12.17 -9.21
CA GLY A 195 -7.08 -12.69 -8.73
C GLY A 195 -7.83 -11.67 -7.88
N PHE A 196 -8.95 -12.13 -7.30
CA PHE A 196 -9.80 -11.33 -6.43
C PHE A 196 -10.06 -12.08 -5.13
N ILE A 197 -9.76 -11.46 -4.00
CA ILE A 197 -10.15 -11.98 -2.69
C ILE A 197 -11.63 -11.65 -2.50
N PRO A 198 -12.52 -12.66 -2.44
CA PRO A 198 -13.93 -12.43 -2.27
C PRO A 198 -14.22 -11.94 -0.84
N PRO A 199 -15.26 -11.10 -0.66
CA PRO A 199 -15.67 -10.68 0.67
C PRO A 199 -16.18 -11.88 1.47
N ASN A 200 -16.08 -11.79 2.81
CA ASN A 200 -16.58 -12.84 3.68
C ASN A 200 -18.10 -13.00 3.52
N PRO A 201 -18.59 -14.21 3.21
CA PRO A 201 -20.02 -14.46 2.94
C PRO A 201 -20.92 -14.44 4.17
N LYS A 202 -20.41 -14.31 5.39
CA LYS A 202 -21.23 -14.26 6.60
C LYS A 202 -22.28 -13.14 6.49
N SER A 203 -23.55 -13.48 6.77
CA SER A 203 -24.65 -12.51 6.73
C SER A 203 -24.42 -11.35 7.70
N SER A 204 -24.95 -10.18 7.39
CA SER A 204 -24.82 -8.99 8.24
C SER A 204 -25.34 -9.19 9.66
N GLN A 205 -26.34 -10.06 9.86
CA GLN A 205 -26.93 -10.36 11.18
C GLN A 205 -26.10 -11.36 11.99
N GLU A 206 -25.57 -12.42 11.38
CA GLU A 206 -24.67 -13.37 12.04
C GLU A 206 -23.33 -12.74 12.40
N VAL A 207 -22.81 -11.86 11.54
CA VAL A 207 -21.56 -11.13 11.80
C VAL A 207 -21.69 -10.17 12.99
N GLN A 208 -22.85 -9.57 13.23
CA GLN A 208 -23.04 -8.68 14.38
C GLN A 208 -23.10 -9.43 15.71
N ALA A 209 -23.71 -10.62 15.74
CA ALA A 209 -23.75 -11.46 16.94
C ALA A 209 -22.37 -12.07 17.26
N ASP A 210 -21.61 -12.49 16.24
CA ASP A 210 -20.33 -13.23 16.37
C ASP A 210 -19.09 -12.32 16.42
N ARG A 211 -19.19 -11.04 16.07
CA ARG A 211 -18.04 -10.09 16.04
C ARG A 211 -17.26 -10.00 17.36
N LYS A 212 -17.84 -10.45 18.47
CA LYS A 212 -17.22 -10.41 19.80
C LYS A 212 -16.49 -11.70 20.17
N SER A 213 -16.69 -12.80 19.47
CA SER A 213 -16.03 -14.06 19.78
C SER A 213 -14.62 -14.13 19.15
N ILE A 214 -13.67 -14.66 19.89
CA ILE A 214 -12.30 -14.91 19.41
C ILE A 214 -12.33 -15.84 18.19
N ASN A 215 -13.18 -16.85 18.20
CA ASN A 215 -13.31 -17.83 17.11
C ASN A 215 -13.75 -17.19 15.78
N SER A 216 -14.66 -16.22 15.81
CA SER A 216 -15.09 -15.51 14.61
C SER A 216 -13.96 -14.73 13.91
N LYS A 217 -13.03 -14.15 14.68
CA LYS A 217 -11.85 -13.44 14.12
C LYS A 217 -10.86 -14.42 13.50
N HIS A 218 -10.66 -15.57 14.14
CA HIS A 218 -9.77 -16.63 13.65
C HIS A 218 -10.34 -17.26 12.37
N ASP A 219 -11.65 -17.54 12.31
CA ASP A 219 -12.30 -18.06 11.11
C ASP A 219 -12.20 -17.11 9.93
N HIS A 220 -12.39 -15.80 10.19
CA HIS A 220 -12.21 -14.79 9.16
C HIS A 220 -10.78 -14.74 8.63
N SER A 221 -9.79 -14.85 9.50
CA SER A 221 -8.38 -14.89 9.10
C SER A 221 -8.06 -16.16 8.32
N ARG A 222 -8.49 -17.34 8.79
CA ARG A 222 -8.34 -18.62 8.07
C ARG A 222 -8.94 -18.56 6.67
N TYR A 223 -10.16 -18.03 6.55
CA TYR A 223 -10.81 -17.82 5.26
C TYR A 223 -9.99 -16.93 4.33
N TYR A 224 -9.56 -15.76 4.83
CA TYR A 224 -8.76 -14.80 4.06
C TYR A 224 -7.48 -15.43 3.52
N HIS A 225 -6.73 -16.13 4.36
CA HIS A 225 -5.50 -16.80 3.96
C HIS A 225 -5.73 -17.98 3.01
N SER A 226 -6.85 -18.71 3.15
CA SER A 226 -7.22 -19.76 2.21
C SER A 226 -7.55 -19.19 0.82
N CYS A 227 -8.27 -18.07 0.74
CA CYS A 227 -8.52 -17.40 -0.54
C CYS A 227 -7.23 -16.89 -1.20
N ILE A 228 -6.33 -16.28 -0.42
CA ILE A 228 -5.03 -15.83 -0.95
C ILE A 228 -4.22 -17.03 -1.44
N ARG A 229 -4.18 -18.14 -0.71
CA ARG A 229 -3.46 -19.36 -1.10
C ARG A 229 -3.88 -19.83 -2.48
N SER A 230 -5.20 -19.89 -2.75
CA SER A 230 -5.71 -20.27 -4.09
C SER A 230 -5.26 -19.29 -5.18
N ILE A 231 -5.23 -17.98 -4.87
CA ILE A 231 -4.85 -16.96 -5.87
C ILE A 231 -3.36 -17.02 -6.21
N ILE A 232 -2.50 -17.22 -5.21
CA ILE A 232 -1.03 -17.15 -5.39
C ILE A 232 -0.38 -18.52 -5.60
N GLN A 233 -1.14 -19.61 -5.67
CA GLN A 233 -0.56 -20.97 -5.78
C GLN A 233 0.30 -21.15 -7.02
N ASP A 234 -0.11 -20.61 -8.19
CA ASP A 234 0.70 -20.68 -9.40
C ASP A 234 2.01 -19.90 -9.24
N LEU A 235 1.95 -18.73 -8.57
CA LEU A 235 3.14 -17.93 -8.27
C LEU A 235 4.08 -18.68 -7.32
N LEU A 236 3.55 -19.37 -6.31
CA LEU A 236 4.35 -20.15 -5.37
C LEU A 236 5.11 -21.27 -6.08
N LEU A 237 4.43 -22.02 -6.96
CA LEU A 237 5.06 -23.08 -7.74
C LEU A 237 6.18 -22.53 -8.65
N VAL A 238 5.98 -21.36 -9.22
CA VAL A 238 6.96 -20.68 -10.07
C VAL A 238 8.13 -20.15 -9.25
N ASP A 239 7.87 -19.58 -8.07
CA ASP A 239 8.89 -19.11 -7.14
C ASP A 239 9.80 -20.25 -6.65
N GLN A 240 9.23 -21.42 -6.38
CA GLN A 240 9.98 -22.60 -5.94
C GLN A 240 10.75 -23.32 -7.06
N ASN A 241 10.52 -22.96 -8.33
CA ASN A 241 11.24 -23.57 -9.44
C ASN A 241 12.68 -23.06 -9.53
N GLY A 242 13.63 -23.89 -9.13
CA GLY A 242 15.06 -23.57 -9.13
C GLY A 242 15.68 -23.41 -10.52
N LEU A 243 15.11 -24.04 -11.57
CA LEU A 243 15.57 -23.89 -12.96
C LEU A 243 15.16 -22.53 -13.56
N GLY A 244 14.09 -21.91 -13.07
CA GLY A 244 13.48 -20.75 -13.69
C GLY A 244 12.54 -21.12 -14.85
N HIS A 245 12.14 -20.12 -15.63
CA HIS A 245 11.23 -20.27 -16.76
C HIS A 245 11.83 -19.62 -18.01
N LYS A 246 12.02 -20.40 -19.05
CA LYS A 246 12.55 -19.92 -20.34
C LYS A 246 11.50 -19.04 -21.03
N MET A 247 11.84 -17.77 -21.23
CA MET A 247 10.97 -16.79 -21.91
C MET A 247 11.75 -15.99 -22.94
N TRP A 248 11.04 -15.57 -23.98
CA TRP A 248 11.57 -14.60 -24.93
C TRP A 248 11.24 -13.17 -24.46
N VAL A 249 12.24 -12.32 -24.50
CA VAL A 249 12.13 -10.91 -24.09
C VAL A 249 12.63 -10.02 -25.23
N PRO A 250 11.85 -9.01 -25.67
CA PRO A 250 12.26 -8.07 -26.72
C PRO A 250 13.64 -7.47 -26.42
N ASN A 251 14.46 -7.36 -27.45
CA ASN A 251 15.84 -6.83 -27.42
C ASN A 251 16.86 -7.67 -26.62
N HIS A 252 16.43 -8.70 -25.90
CA HIS A 252 17.30 -9.57 -25.09
C HIS A 252 17.32 -11.03 -25.58
N GLY A 253 16.30 -11.46 -26.33
CA GLY A 253 16.18 -12.85 -26.79
C GLY A 253 15.62 -13.79 -25.72
N TYR A 254 15.94 -15.08 -25.84
CA TYR A 254 15.56 -16.07 -24.83
C TYR A 254 16.45 -15.96 -23.60
N MET A 255 15.84 -16.06 -22.42
CA MET A 255 16.53 -16.13 -21.13
C MET A 255 15.72 -16.95 -20.14
N TRP A 256 16.37 -17.43 -19.09
CA TRP A 256 15.74 -18.10 -17.97
C TRP A 256 15.37 -17.07 -16.90
N LEU A 257 14.09 -16.87 -16.64
CA LEU A 257 13.59 -15.93 -15.65
C LEU A 257 13.26 -16.66 -14.35
N HIS A 258 13.91 -16.24 -13.26
CA HIS A 258 13.68 -16.72 -11.91
C HIS A 258 12.73 -15.75 -11.19
N PHE A 259 11.45 -16.06 -11.23
CA PHE A 259 10.43 -15.24 -10.56
C PHE A 259 10.49 -15.47 -9.05
N LYS A 260 10.78 -14.43 -8.30
CA LYS A 260 10.83 -14.47 -6.84
C LYS A 260 9.97 -13.37 -6.23
N LEU A 261 9.08 -13.76 -5.32
CA LEU A 261 8.28 -12.78 -4.60
C LEU A 261 9.21 -11.86 -3.79
N SER A 262 9.10 -10.56 -4.02
CA SER A 262 10.07 -9.59 -3.51
C SER A 262 9.41 -8.50 -2.68
N LEU A 263 8.26 -8.01 -3.12
CA LEU A 263 7.64 -6.83 -2.58
C LEU A 263 6.12 -6.95 -2.63
N ILE A 264 5.47 -6.58 -1.53
CA ILE A 264 4.01 -6.48 -1.47
C ILE A 264 3.65 -5.06 -1.05
N ILE A 265 2.93 -4.35 -1.92
CA ILE A 265 2.48 -2.98 -1.68
C ILE A 265 1.02 -3.03 -1.22
N GLY A 266 0.69 -2.26 -0.21
CA GLY A 266 -0.66 -2.20 0.35
C GLY A 266 -0.74 -1.22 1.51
N ASP A 267 -1.92 -1.10 2.12
CA ASP A 267 -2.08 -0.30 3.33
C ASP A 267 -1.59 -1.04 4.58
N THR A 268 -1.49 -0.33 5.70
CA THR A 268 -1.01 -0.91 6.96
C THR A 268 -1.88 -2.08 7.44
N GLU A 269 -3.20 -1.96 7.30
CA GLU A 269 -4.15 -3.01 7.73
C GLU A 269 -4.06 -4.24 6.80
N GLY A 270 -3.94 -4.01 5.50
CA GLY A 270 -3.73 -5.08 4.52
C GLY A 270 -2.45 -5.85 4.80
N HIS A 271 -1.34 -5.15 5.04
CA HIS A 271 -0.07 -5.78 5.39
C HIS A 271 -0.14 -6.58 6.70
N ASP A 272 -0.83 -6.04 7.75
CA ASP A 272 -1.04 -6.79 9.00
C ASP A 272 -1.80 -8.10 8.73
N LYS A 273 -2.85 -8.05 7.90
CA LYS A 273 -3.59 -9.26 7.49
C LYS A 273 -2.70 -10.27 6.78
N LEU A 274 -1.92 -9.82 5.79
CA LEU A 274 -1.03 -10.70 5.01
C LEU A 274 0.02 -11.39 5.87
N CYS A 275 0.57 -10.66 6.85
CA CYS A 275 1.53 -11.18 7.81
C CYS A 275 0.88 -12.03 8.91
N ALA A 276 -0.43 -12.24 8.90
CA ALA A 276 -1.18 -12.84 10.00
C ALA A 276 -0.95 -12.15 11.36
N HIS A 277 -0.58 -10.87 11.33
CA HIS A 277 -0.35 -10.07 12.51
C HIS A 277 -1.67 -9.49 13.05
N TYR A 278 -1.80 -9.35 14.37
CA TYR A 278 -2.94 -8.61 14.92
C TYR A 278 -2.98 -7.20 14.36
N CYS A 279 -4.19 -6.71 14.07
CA CYS A 279 -4.35 -5.37 13.56
C CYS A 279 -3.67 -4.35 14.50
N SER A 280 -2.72 -3.60 13.98
CA SER A 280 -1.88 -2.62 14.70
C SER A 280 -2.65 -1.51 15.41
N TYR A 281 -3.96 -1.43 15.19
CA TYR A 281 -4.87 -0.51 15.89
C TYR A 281 -5.55 -1.13 17.12
N SER A 282 -5.33 -2.41 17.40
CA SER A 282 -5.89 -3.08 18.56
C SER A 282 -5.29 -2.53 19.85
N SER A 283 -6.14 -2.26 20.84
CA SER A 283 -5.69 -1.79 22.17
C SER A 283 -4.92 -2.86 22.96
N ASN A 284 -5.09 -4.12 22.60
CA ASN A 284 -4.51 -5.26 23.33
C ASN A 284 -3.29 -5.86 22.64
N ILE A 285 -2.76 -5.20 21.62
CA ILE A 285 -1.58 -5.66 20.89
C ILE A 285 -0.35 -5.57 21.79
N GLN A 286 0.43 -6.63 21.89
CA GLN A 286 1.67 -6.65 22.67
C GLN A 286 2.85 -6.11 21.85
N ARG A 287 3.00 -6.59 20.64
CA ARG A 287 3.96 -6.16 19.65
C ARG A 287 3.23 -5.30 18.63
N MET A 288 3.52 -3.99 18.65
CA MET A 288 2.74 -3.02 17.90
C MET A 288 3.05 -3.03 16.40
N CYS A 289 4.29 -3.27 16.03
CA CYS A 289 4.77 -3.23 14.67
C CYS A 289 4.97 -4.65 14.13
N ARG A 290 4.50 -4.92 12.93
CA ARG A 290 4.76 -6.20 12.25
C ARG A 290 6.23 -6.33 11.84
N ASP A 291 6.88 -5.19 11.52
CA ASP A 291 8.23 -5.17 10.95
C ASP A 291 9.32 -5.38 12.01
N CYS A 292 9.06 -5.02 13.27
CA CYS A 292 10.03 -5.08 14.36
C CYS A 292 9.41 -5.51 15.70
N ASP A 293 10.27 -5.77 16.68
CA ASP A 293 9.92 -6.30 18.01
C ASP A 293 9.36 -5.27 18.99
N ILE A 294 9.06 -4.03 18.55
CA ILE A 294 8.62 -2.95 19.42
C ILE A 294 7.37 -3.32 20.22
N ALA A 295 7.48 -3.34 21.54
CA ALA A 295 6.32 -3.49 22.41
C ALA A 295 5.44 -2.23 22.40
N GLN A 296 4.11 -2.38 22.49
CA GLN A 296 3.16 -1.27 22.41
C GLN A 296 3.47 -0.15 23.41
N LYS A 297 3.92 -0.49 24.61
CA LYS A 297 4.25 0.50 25.67
C LYS A 297 5.37 1.47 25.27
N PHE A 298 6.22 1.08 24.32
CA PHE A 298 7.33 1.90 23.81
C PHE A 298 7.06 2.47 22.41
N GLY A 299 5.86 2.26 21.86
CA GLY A 299 5.53 2.64 20.49
C GLY A 299 5.60 4.14 20.18
N ASP A 300 5.59 4.99 21.20
CA ASP A 300 5.74 6.44 21.10
C ASP A 300 7.13 6.93 21.56
N ASP A 301 8.08 6.01 21.78
CA ASP A 301 9.48 6.35 22.10
C ASP A 301 10.31 6.40 20.81
N PRO A 302 10.74 7.58 20.34
CA PRO A 302 11.51 7.71 19.12
C PRO A 302 12.93 7.14 19.25
N HIS A 303 13.48 7.04 20.46
CA HIS A 303 14.83 6.52 20.70
C HIS A 303 14.90 5.02 20.96
N LYS A 304 13.74 4.38 21.20
CA LYS A 304 13.74 2.93 21.43
C LYS A 304 14.29 2.19 20.22
N ILE A 305 15.40 1.53 20.41
CA ILE A 305 15.99 0.61 19.43
C ILE A 305 15.11 -0.63 19.37
N CYS A 306 14.85 -1.12 18.18
CA CYS A 306 14.08 -2.33 17.91
C CYS A 306 14.73 -3.13 16.79
N GLU A 307 14.62 -4.44 16.87
CA GLU A 307 15.15 -5.36 15.86
C GLU A 307 14.06 -5.76 14.88
N PHE A 308 14.43 -5.92 13.61
CA PHE A 308 13.52 -6.44 12.61
C PHE A 308 13.20 -7.91 12.88
N VAL A 309 11.96 -8.28 12.63
CA VAL A 309 11.44 -9.64 12.79
C VAL A 309 12.16 -10.60 11.88
N LYS A 310 12.53 -11.75 12.41
CA LYS A 310 13.00 -12.89 11.62
C LYS A 310 11.81 -13.83 11.36
N VAL A 311 11.56 -14.13 10.10
CA VAL A 311 10.36 -14.90 9.72
C VAL A 311 10.35 -16.32 10.29
N GLU A 312 11.54 -16.96 10.41
CA GLU A 312 11.63 -18.32 10.92
C GLU A 312 11.24 -18.42 12.39
N GLU A 313 11.55 -17.42 13.23
CA GLU A 313 11.11 -17.37 14.62
C GLU A 313 9.58 -17.36 14.73
N ILE A 314 8.93 -16.62 13.85
CA ILE A 314 7.45 -16.55 13.79
C ILE A 314 6.87 -17.87 13.26
N LYS A 315 7.47 -18.44 12.20
CA LYS A 315 7.01 -19.73 11.63
C LYS A 315 7.04 -20.86 12.66
N VAL A 316 8.14 -20.96 13.41
CA VAL A 316 8.29 -21.97 14.47
C VAL A 316 7.17 -21.81 15.49
N GLU A 317 7.00 -20.61 16.04
CA GLU A 317 6.00 -20.31 17.07
C GLU A 317 4.57 -20.60 16.59
N VAL A 318 4.23 -20.17 15.37
CA VAL A 318 2.90 -20.39 14.78
C VAL A 318 2.67 -21.88 14.50
N SER A 319 3.67 -22.61 13.96
CA SER A 319 3.55 -24.04 13.65
C SER A 319 3.36 -24.92 14.89
N GLU A 320 3.99 -24.55 16.01
CA GLU A 320 3.83 -25.22 17.28
C GLU A 320 2.48 -24.93 17.94
N CYS A 321 2.03 -23.67 17.88
CA CYS A 321 0.81 -23.24 18.57
C CYS A 321 -0.47 -23.69 17.87
N ILE A 322 -0.53 -23.71 16.52
CA ILE A 322 -1.77 -24.07 15.79
C ILE A 322 -2.33 -25.43 16.20
N PRO A 323 -1.55 -26.53 16.25
CA PRO A 323 -2.07 -27.84 16.68
C PRO A 323 -2.57 -27.85 18.13
N LEU A 324 -1.96 -27.07 19.02
CA LEU A 324 -2.34 -27.00 20.43
C LEU A 324 -3.69 -26.34 20.65
N LEU A 325 -4.16 -25.52 19.71
CA LEU A 325 -5.48 -24.87 19.80
C LEU A 325 -6.65 -25.83 19.55
N ASP A 326 -6.40 -26.95 18.89
CA ASP A 326 -7.40 -27.99 18.62
C ASP A 326 -7.50 -29.03 19.76
N VAL A 327 -6.61 -28.94 20.76
CA VAL A 327 -6.62 -29.82 21.94
C VAL A 327 -7.74 -29.42 22.91
N ARG A 328 -8.45 -30.43 23.50
CA ARG A 328 -9.55 -30.14 24.44
C ARG A 328 -9.10 -29.64 25.82
N ALA A 329 -7.81 -29.71 26.15
CA ALA A 329 -7.26 -29.28 27.43
C ALA A 329 -7.14 -27.73 27.49
N ARG A 330 -7.98 -27.09 28.32
CA ARG A 330 -8.06 -25.62 28.44
C ARG A 330 -6.71 -24.95 28.75
N GLY A 331 -5.86 -25.58 29.58
CA GLY A 331 -4.53 -25.05 29.93
C GLY A 331 -3.63 -24.96 28.71
N THR A 332 -3.58 -25.99 27.89
CA THR A 332 -2.76 -26.03 26.65
C THR A 332 -3.23 -24.99 25.62
N VAL A 333 -4.55 -24.88 25.44
CA VAL A 333 -5.13 -23.88 24.53
C VAL A 333 -4.79 -22.46 24.97
N LYS A 334 -4.86 -22.20 26.29
CA LYS A 334 -4.52 -20.88 26.84
C LYS A 334 -3.04 -20.57 26.66
N ASP A 335 -2.16 -21.50 26.92
CA ASP A 335 -0.72 -21.34 26.72
C ASP A 335 -0.40 -20.98 25.27
N ALA A 336 -0.94 -21.71 24.30
CA ALA A 336 -0.77 -21.42 22.88
C ALA A 336 -1.32 -20.03 22.50
N GLN A 337 -2.46 -19.62 23.04
CA GLN A 337 -3.01 -18.27 22.83
C GLN A 337 -2.13 -17.18 23.44
N ASP A 338 -1.59 -17.38 24.62
CA ASP A 338 -0.71 -16.43 25.31
C ASP A 338 0.61 -16.28 24.55
N ARG A 339 1.19 -17.38 24.05
CA ARG A 339 2.39 -17.38 23.20
C ARG A 339 2.17 -16.58 21.91
N LEU A 340 1.12 -16.88 21.14
CA LEU A 340 0.79 -16.14 19.91
C LEU A 340 0.47 -14.67 20.19
N SER A 341 -0.22 -14.38 21.30
CA SER A 341 -0.50 -13.00 21.72
C SER A 341 0.75 -12.21 22.05
N ALA A 342 1.75 -12.84 22.69
CA ALA A 342 3.02 -12.20 23.03
C ALA A 342 3.76 -11.66 21.79
N ILE A 343 3.69 -12.38 20.68
CA ILE A 343 4.26 -11.96 19.39
C ILE A 343 3.24 -11.28 18.47
N SER A 344 2.00 -11.09 18.94
CA SER A 344 0.89 -10.47 18.20
C SER A 344 0.55 -11.17 16.88
N GLN A 345 0.65 -12.49 16.84
CA GLN A 345 0.30 -13.33 15.68
C GLN A 345 -1.06 -13.99 15.81
N LEU A 346 -1.80 -14.05 14.71
CA LEU A 346 -3.03 -14.82 14.59
C LEU A 346 -2.73 -16.31 14.44
N PRO A 347 -3.61 -17.19 14.94
CA PRO A 347 -3.44 -18.65 14.84
C PRO A 347 -3.77 -19.14 13.42
N VAL A 348 -3.03 -18.66 12.45
CA VAL A 348 -3.19 -19.04 11.04
C VAL A 348 -1.84 -19.06 10.34
N TRP A 349 -1.62 -20.08 9.50
CA TRP A 349 -0.45 -20.14 8.63
C TRP A 349 -0.67 -19.22 7.43
N SER A 350 0.13 -18.13 7.34
CA SER A 350 0.10 -17.27 6.16
C SER A 350 0.68 -18.03 4.96
N PRO A 351 0.03 -18.05 3.79
CA PRO A 351 0.59 -18.67 2.59
C PRO A 351 1.87 -18.01 2.11
N PHE A 352 2.16 -16.79 2.55
CA PHE A 352 3.43 -16.11 2.28
C PHE A 352 4.60 -16.66 3.09
N PHE A 353 4.36 -17.45 4.13
CA PHE A 353 5.43 -18.17 4.84
C PHE A 353 6.06 -19.29 4.00
N ASP A 354 5.37 -19.73 2.96
CA ASP A 354 5.85 -20.77 2.05
C ASP A 354 6.81 -20.22 0.96
N PHE A 355 6.91 -18.90 0.81
CA PHE A 355 7.87 -18.24 -0.07
C PHE A 355 9.23 -18.07 0.59
N ASP A 356 10.28 -18.20 -0.21
CA ASP A 356 11.66 -18.12 0.26
C ASP A 356 12.20 -16.66 0.35
N PHE A 357 11.63 -15.74 -0.42
CA PHE A 357 12.11 -14.34 -0.49
C PHE A 357 13.62 -14.22 -0.73
N CYS A 358 14.19 -15.06 -1.59
CA CYS A 358 15.62 -15.15 -1.88
C CYS A 358 16.50 -15.43 -0.62
N GLY A 359 16.02 -16.21 0.33
CA GLY A 359 16.71 -16.50 1.58
C GLY A 359 16.73 -15.31 2.56
N CYS A 360 15.89 -14.30 2.35
CA CYS A 360 15.82 -13.16 3.26
C CYS A 360 15.31 -13.54 4.65
N VAL A 361 16.11 -13.29 5.68
CA VAL A 361 15.77 -13.61 7.08
C VAL A 361 14.47 -12.97 7.58
N HIS A 362 14.03 -11.87 6.96
CA HIS A 362 12.80 -11.18 7.34
C HIS A 362 11.56 -11.70 6.58
N GLY A 363 11.75 -12.44 5.48
CA GLY A 363 10.65 -12.99 4.67
C GLY A 363 9.60 -11.93 4.32
N ILE A 364 8.32 -12.28 4.53
CA ILE A 364 7.20 -11.36 4.27
C ILE A 364 7.28 -10.08 5.12
N PHE A 365 7.76 -10.14 6.37
CA PHE A 365 7.84 -8.96 7.24
C PHE A 365 8.79 -7.89 6.69
N GLY A 366 9.85 -8.29 5.98
CA GLY A 366 10.75 -7.38 5.26
C GLY A 366 10.27 -7.02 3.84
N SER A 367 9.12 -7.53 3.39
CA SER A 367 8.60 -7.36 2.04
C SER A 367 7.30 -6.56 1.98
N CYS A 368 6.78 -6.12 3.13
CA CYS A 368 5.61 -5.26 3.30
C CYS A 368 6.04 -3.86 3.76
N PRO A 369 6.55 -2.99 2.88
CA PRO A 369 7.22 -1.76 3.25
C PRO A 369 6.29 -0.75 3.91
N PHE A 370 6.88 0.14 4.71
CA PHE A 370 6.25 1.39 5.08
C PHE A 370 5.77 2.13 3.83
N GLU A 371 4.48 2.34 3.72
CA GLU A 371 3.87 2.98 2.57
C GLU A 371 3.56 4.45 2.88
N ARG A 372 4.15 5.37 2.10
CA ARG A 372 4.11 6.81 2.35
C ARG A 372 2.69 7.38 2.31
N LEU A 373 1.82 6.92 1.39
CA LEU A 373 0.46 7.43 1.26
C LEU A 373 -0.34 7.19 2.55
N HIS A 374 -0.41 5.93 3.02
CA HIS A 374 -1.28 5.56 4.13
C HIS A 374 -0.66 5.81 5.51
N ALA A 375 0.64 5.67 5.66
CA ALA A 375 1.28 5.86 6.95
C ALA A 375 1.68 7.32 7.18
N TRP A 376 2.18 8.04 6.15
CA TRP A 376 2.63 9.42 6.30
C TRP A 376 1.54 10.43 5.93
N GLN A 377 1.03 10.42 4.69
CA GLN A 377 0.10 11.44 4.20
C GLN A 377 -1.28 11.32 4.85
N THR A 378 -1.99 10.20 4.66
CA THR A 378 -3.30 9.97 5.30
C THR A 378 -3.18 9.53 6.77
N GLY A 379 -1.99 9.16 7.20
CA GLY A 379 -1.66 8.83 8.58
C GLY A 379 -1.24 10.06 9.39
N ILE A 380 0.05 10.36 9.41
CA ILE A 380 0.65 11.38 10.30
C ILE A 380 0.20 12.79 9.93
N MET A 381 0.22 13.16 8.63
CA MET A 381 -0.21 14.50 8.22
C MET A 381 -1.69 14.76 8.55
N SER A 382 -2.56 13.78 8.24
CA SER A 382 -3.98 13.86 8.60
C SER A 382 -4.20 13.98 10.11
N ASP A 383 -3.48 13.17 10.90
CA ASP A 383 -3.56 13.20 12.37
C ASP A 383 -3.09 14.55 12.95
N ALA A 384 -2.00 15.12 12.41
CA ALA A 384 -1.51 16.44 12.78
C ALA A 384 -2.52 17.55 12.46
N MET A 385 -3.13 17.51 11.29
CA MET A 385 -4.17 18.48 10.90
C MET A 385 -5.40 18.39 11.79
N ARG A 386 -5.85 17.17 12.11
CA ARG A 386 -6.97 16.98 13.06
C ARG A 386 -6.66 17.56 14.43
N LYS A 387 -5.46 17.34 14.95
CA LYS A 387 -5.04 17.88 16.25
C LYS A 387 -4.88 19.39 16.22
N LEU A 388 -4.39 19.95 15.12
CA LEU A 388 -4.32 21.41 14.95
C LEU A 388 -5.72 22.02 14.99
N PHE A 389 -6.71 21.41 14.35
CA PHE A 389 -8.10 21.89 14.40
C PHE A 389 -8.70 21.74 15.80
N LEU A 390 -8.37 20.65 16.51
CA LEU A 390 -8.78 20.49 17.92
C LEU A 390 -8.16 21.56 18.82
N LEU A 391 -6.89 21.95 18.61
CA LEU A 391 -6.27 23.07 19.32
C LEU A 391 -7.05 24.37 19.15
N GLY A 392 -7.60 24.60 17.96
CA GLY A 392 -8.43 25.76 17.69
C GLY A 392 -9.79 25.76 18.36
N ASP A 393 -10.33 24.56 18.63
CA ASP A 393 -11.65 24.35 19.26
C ASP A 393 -11.55 24.09 20.80
N LEU A 394 -10.31 24.10 21.37
CA LEU A 394 -10.09 23.77 22.78
C LEU A 394 -10.39 24.96 23.71
N PRO A 395 -10.95 24.70 24.92
CA PRO A 395 -11.29 25.71 25.91
C PRO A 395 -10.06 26.49 26.39
N THR A 396 -10.28 27.76 26.80
CA THR A 396 -9.23 28.67 27.29
C THR A 396 -8.45 28.08 28.47
N ASN A 397 -9.13 27.31 29.34
CA ASN A 397 -8.49 26.67 30.49
C ASN A 397 -7.52 25.56 30.07
N PHE A 398 -7.83 24.82 28.99
CA PHE A 398 -6.93 23.83 28.44
C PHE A 398 -5.71 24.50 27.78
N VAL A 399 -5.91 25.61 27.08
CA VAL A 399 -4.80 26.36 26.45
C VAL A 399 -3.90 26.95 27.54
N ARG A 400 -4.45 27.46 28.65
CA ARG A 400 -3.64 27.86 29.80
C ARG A 400 -2.86 26.71 30.41
N TRP A 401 -3.49 25.55 30.59
CA TRP A 401 -2.81 24.34 31.06
C TRP A 401 -1.74 23.88 30.09
N TYR A 402 -2.03 23.83 28.78
CA TYR A 402 -1.09 23.46 27.73
C TYR A 402 0.11 24.42 27.69
N ASN A 403 -0.13 25.73 27.82
CA ASN A 403 0.92 26.74 27.79
C ASN A 403 1.81 26.70 29.04
N ASN A 404 1.27 26.25 30.17
CA ASN A 404 1.96 26.19 31.47
C ASN A 404 2.61 24.83 31.74
N GLN A 405 2.55 23.91 30.81
CA GLN A 405 3.28 22.64 30.89
C GLN A 405 4.78 22.84 30.62
N ASP A 406 5.45 23.62 31.45
CA ASP A 406 6.87 23.45 31.64
C ASP A 406 7.08 22.21 32.50
N ALA A 407 8.09 21.41 32.16
CA ALA A 407 8.29 20.01 32.48
C ALA A 407 8.28 19.57 33.95
N SER A 408 7.77 20.39 34.90
CA SER A 408 7.88 20.12 36.33
C SER A 408 6.60 20.21 37.16
N SER A 409 5.44 20.58 36.62
CA SER A 409 4.24 20.73 37.43
C SER A 409 3.15 19.71 37.11
N CYS A 410 2.97 18.74 38.00
CA CYS A 410 1.79 17.87 38.10
C CYS A 410 0.55 18.67 38.52
N HIS A 411 -0.01 19.47 37.64
CA HIS A 411 -1.30 20.10 37.93
C HIS A 411 -2.44 19.18 37.47
N ALA A 412 -3.51 19.14 38.30
CA ALA A 412 -4.69 18.32 38.03
C ALA A 412 -5.26 18.62 36.66
N ARG A 413 -5.61 17.55 35.91
CA ARG A 413 -6.24 17.65 34.60
C ARG A 413 -7.58 18.37 34.74
N PRO A 414 -7.91 19.36 33.87
CA PRO A 414 -9.23 19.91 33.83
C PRO A 414 -10.26 18.82 33.53
N ASN A 415 -11.40 18.82 34.21
CA ASN A 415 -12.47 17.88 33.94
C ASN A 415 -13.17 18.23 32.61
N GLN A 416 -13.97 17.29 32.07
CA GLN A 416 -14.59 17.42 30.76
C GLN A 416 -15.56 18.59 30.65
N GLU A 417 -16.21 19.00 31.77
CA GLU A 417 -17.11 20.16 31.84
C GLU A 417 -16.36 21.48 31.76
N GLN A 418 -15.21 21.60 32.44
CA GLN A 418 -14.34 22.78 32.34
C GLN A 418 -13.73 22.94 30.94
N LEU A 419 -13.67 21.85 30.17
CA LEU A 419 -13.22 21.84 28.78
C LEU A 419 -14.28 22.42 27.81
N MET A 420 -15.56 22.34 28.15
CA MET A 420 -16.65 22.77 27.26
C MET A 420 -17.03 24.25 27.37
N GLU A 421 -16.61 24.95 28.42
CA GLU A 421 -17.08 26.32 28.73
C GLU A 421 -16.29 27.46 28.08
N SER A 422 -15.21 27.21 27.34
CA SER A 422 -14.37 28.30 26.84
C SER A 422 -14.07 28.19 25.34
N GLN A 423 -14.60 29.15 24.60
CA GLN A 423 -14.43 29.27 23.16
C GLN A 423 -13.12 29.98 22.80
N LEU A 424 -12.10 29.24 22.39
CA LEU A 424 -10.98 29.75 21.57
C LEU A 424 -11.28 29.45 20.12
N TYR A 425 -11.96 30.37 19.49
CA TYR A 425 -12.33 30.24 18.07
C TYR A 425 -11.12 30.55 17.17
N ILE A 426 -10.46 29.50 16.63
CA ILE A 426 -10.06 29.59 15.24
C ILE A 426 -11.30 29.17 14.45
N SER A 427 -12.11 30.11 14.01
CA SER A 427 -13.33 29.72 13.31
C SER A 427 -12.93 28.94 12.06
N LYS A 428 -13.43 27.69 11.93
CA LYS A 428 -13.26 26.88 10.70
C LYS A 428 -13.51 27.72 9.44
N PRO A 429 -14.55 28.60 9.37
CA PRO A 429 -14.77 29.50 8.26
C PRO A 429 -13.61 30.46 7.98
N LYS A 430 -12.93 31.01 9.00
CA LYS A 430 -11.79 31.93 8.81
C LYS A 430 -10.58 31.18 8.24
N PHE A 431 -10.34 29.97 8.72
CA PHE A 431 -9.29 29.10 8.20
C PHE A 431 -9.58 28.75 6.73
N GLU A 432 -10.80 28.33 6.42
CA GLU A 432 -11.24 27.98 5.06
C GLU A 432 -11.16 29.19 4.11
N MET A 433 -11.52 30.37 4.57
CA MET A 433 -11.38 31.59 3.79
C MET A 433 -9.90 31.89 3.43
N ILE A 434 -8.99 31.77 4.39
CA ILE A 434 -7.55 31.95 4.16
C ILE A 434 -7.05 30.91 3.14
N PHE A 435 -7.43 29.65 3.30
CA PHE A 435 -7.06 28.59 2.36
C PHE A 435 -7.59 28.82 0.96
N ARG A 436 -8.83 29.26 0.82
CA ARG A 436 -9.43 29.61 -0.48
C ARG A 436 -8.63 30.73 -1.17
N HIS A 437 -8.29 31.79 -0.44
CA HIS A 437 -7.47 32.89 -0.97
C HIS A 437 -6.08 32.41 -1.39
N LEU A 438 -5.38 31.67 -0.54
CA LEU A 438 -4.06 31.12 -0.85
C LEU A 438 -4.10 30.19 -2.07
N THR A 439 -5.12 29.33 -2.17
CA THR A 439 -5.30 28.41 -3.29
C THR A 439 -5.58 29.18 -4.59
N MET A 440 -6.39 30.25 -4.54
CA MET A 440 -6.66 31.08 -5.71
C MET A 440 -5.41 31.86 -6.16
N TYR A 441 -4.63 32.36 -5.21
CA TYR A 441 -3.38 33.07 -5.50
C TYR A 441 -2.36 32.12 -6.16
N ALA A 442 -2.16 30.93 -5.60
CA ALA A 442 -1.27 29.92 -6.15
C ALA A 442 -1.65 29.45 -7.56
N ARG A 443 -2.96 29.39 -7.88
CA ARG A 443 -3.42 29.06 -9.24
C ARG A 443 -3.12 30.13 -10.29
N ARG A 444 -2.96 31.38 -9.88
CA ARG A 444 -2.66 32.50 -10.80
C ARG A 444 -1.17 32.60 -11.14
N GLN A 445 -0.30 31.97 -10.37
CA GLN A 445 1.14 31.94 -10.61
C GLN A 445 1.49 30.59 -11.26
N SER A 446 1.81 30.62 -12.57
CA SER A 446 2.14 29.44 -13.37
C SER A 446 3.40 28.70 -12.90
N ASP A 447 4.28 29.37 -12.18
CA ASP A 447 5.61 28.86 -11.78
C ASP A 447 5.65 28.41 -10.31
N CYS A 448 4.50 28.40 -9.63
CA CYS A 448 4.44 28.00 -8.23
C CYS A 448 4.25 26.47 -8.14
N GLU A 449 5.18 25.78 -7.48
CA GLU A 449 5.09 24.34 -7.15
C GLU A 449 3.99 24.00 -6.11
N VAL A 450 3.11 24.95 -5.83
CA VAL A 450 1.94 24.68 -4.99
C VAL A 450 1.10 23.57 -5.62
N PRO A 451 0.71 22.55 -4.87
CA PRO A 451 -0.07 21.43 -5.40
C PRO A 451 -1.25 21.95 -6.21
N ARG A 452 -1.31 21.60 -7.49
CA ARG A 452 -2.37 21.98 -8.43
C ARG A 452 -3.73 21.37 -8.06
N THR A 453 -3.79 20.65 -6.95
CA THR A 453 -4.98 19.96 -6.49
C THR A 453 -5.99 20.96 -5.97
N PRO A 454 -7.08 21.19 -6.67
CA PRO A 454 -8.14 22.02 -6.13
C PRO A 454 -8.75 21.25 -4.97
N PHE A 455 -8.71 21.76 -3.76
CA PHE A 455 -9.47 21.24 -2.61
C PHE A 455 -10.97 21.36 -2.89
N ARG A 456 -11.47 20.45 -3.74
CA ARG A 456 -12.85 20.51 -4.29
C ARG A 456 -13.91 20.40 -3.19
N ASN A 457 -13.56 19.70 -2.11
CA ASN A 457 -14.45 19.44 -0.99
C ASN A 457 -14.18 20.36 0.22
N GLY A 458 -13.37 21.41 0.03
CA GLY A 458 -12.89 22.26 1.12
C GLY A 458 -11.71 21.62 1.88
N VAL A 459 -11.24 22.30 2.90
CA VAL A 459 -10.04 21.89 3.68
C VAL A 459 -10.36 21.53 5.12
N THR A 460 -11.56 21.79 5.59
CA THR A 460 -11.97 21.56 6.99
C THR A 460 -12.53 20.16 7.21
N ASP A 461 -13.07 19.53 6.18
CA ASP A 461 -13.51 18.13 6.22
C ASP A 461 -12.38 17.20 5.73
N LEU A 462 -11.49 16.85 6.66
CA LEU A 462 -10.33 16.00 6.36
C LEU A 462 -10.70 14.58 5.89
N THR A 463 -11.94 14.14 6.08
CA THR A 463 -12.38 12.81 5.63
C THR A 463 -12.58 12.74 4.12
N ARG A 464 -12.71 13.89 3.47
CA ARG A 464 -12.92 14.01 2.02
C ARG A 464 -11.65 14.29 1.22
N LEU A 465 -10.52 14.49 1.91
CA LEU A 465 -9.24 14.71 1.26
C LEU A 465 -8.62 13.37 0.86
N ASN A 466 -8.03 13.34 -0.33
CA ASN A 466 -7.18 12.23 -0.72
C ASN A 466 -5.75 12.41 -0.18
N GLY A 467 -4.97 11.32 -0.14
CA GLY A 467 -3.63 11.36 0.45
C GLY A 467 -2.69 12.37 -0.20
N GLN A 468 -2.80 12.59 -1.51
CA GLN A 468 -1.95 13.53 -2.24
C GLN A 468 -2.28 15.01 -1.96
N GLU A 469 -3.44 15.31 -1.40
CA GLU A 469 -3.83 16.67 -1.01
C GLU A 469 -3.20 17.11 0.32
N TYR A 470 -2.82 16.16 1.19
CA TYR A 470 -2.27 16.49 2.52
C TYR A 470 -0.96 17.29 2.49
N PRO A 471 0.05 16.99 1.66
CA PRO A 471 1.26 17.83 1.58
C PRO A 471 0.94 19.28 1.22
N GLY A 472 0.04 19.50 0.26
CA GLY A 472 -0.43 20.83 -0.11
C GLY A 472 -1.18 21.52 1.03
N LEU A 473 -2.03 20.81 1.75
CA LEU A 473 -2.74 21.34 2.91
C LEU A 473 -1.77 21.75 4.02
N VAL A 474 -0.77 20.91 4.33
CA VAL A 474 0.26 21.22 5.34
C VAL A 474 1.07 22.45 4.94
N MET A 475 1.44 22.59 3.67
CA MET A 475 2.17 23.76 3.16
C MET A 475 1.35 25.04 3.30
N LEU A 476 0.07 25.04 2.91
CA LEU A 476 -0.82 26.18 3.07
C LEU A 476 -1.05 26.50 4.56
N THR A 477 -1.09 25.46 5.40
CA THR A 477 -1.20 25.62 6.85
C THR A 477 -0.02 26.38 7.44
N LEU A 478 1.22 26.12 6.99
CA LEU A 478 2.39 26.88 7.45
C LEU A 478 2.24 28.39 7.25
N VAL A 479 1.72 28.79 6.09
CA VAL A 479 1.48 30.21 5.79
C VAL A 479 0.35 30.76 6.68
N ALA A 480 -0.73 29.98 6.85
CA ALA A 480 -1.88 30.38 7.65
C ALA A 480 -1.59 30.44 9.15
N LEU A 481 -0.73 29.58 9.69
CA LEU A 481 -0.41 29.49 11.13
C LEU A 481 0.10 30.83 11.69
N LYS A 482 0.94 31.52 10.93
CA LYS A 482 1.46 32.82 11.35
C LYS A 482 0.34 33.85 11.57
N VAL A 483 -0.71 33.80 10.75
CA VAL A 483 -1.84 34.74 10.82
C VAL A 483 -2.86 34.29 11.88
N VAL A 484 -3.12 32.97 11.96
CA VAL A 484 -4.21 32.40 12.76
C VAL A 484 -3.83 32.26 14.23
N LEU A 485 -2.55 31.96 14.52
CA LEU A 485 -2.08 31.71 15.90
C LEU A 485 -1.47 32.95 16.58
N HIS A 486 -1.31 34.06 15.84
CA HIS A 486 -0.52 35.23 16.31
C HIS A 486 -0.87 35.70 17.70
N ASP A 487 -2.16 35.74 18.04
CA ASP A 487 -2.63 36.28 19.32
C ASP A 487 -3.18 35.21 20.28
N LYS A 488 -3.03 33.92 19.94
CA LYS A 488 -3.72 32.82 20.66
C LYS A 488 -2.81 31.92 21.47
N LEU A 489 -1.55 31.81 21.09
CA LEU A 489 -0.55 30.98 21.76
C LEU A 489 0.71 31.81 22.07
N PRO A 490 1.44 31.46 23.14
CA PRO A 490 2.74 32.05 23.41
C PRO A 490 3.69 31.88 22.20
N PRO A 491 4.58 32.85 21.93
CA PRO A 491 5.48 32.80 20.78
C PRO A 491 6.31 31.52 20.70
N VAL A 492 6.70 30.93 21.82
CA VAL A 492 7.46 29.69 21.89
C VAL A 492 6.63 28.53 21.34
N LYS A 493 5.36 28.41 21.74
CA LYS A 493 4.46 27.33 21.24
C LYS A 493 4.09 27.50 19.78
N GLN A 494 3.87 28.74 19.33
CA GLN A 494 3.69 29.01 17.90
C GLN A 494 4.90 28.52 17.10
N LYS A 495 6.11 28.84 17.59
CA LYS A 495 7.37 28.44 16.93
C LYS A 495 7.53 26.92 16.86
N GLU A 496 7.16 26.19 17.93
CA GLU A 496 7.17 24.73 17.96
C GLU A 496 6.20 24.14 16.93
N ILE A 497 4.97 24.66 16.83
CA ILE A 497 3.97 24.18 15.86
C ILE A 497 4.43 24.45 14.43
N VAL A 498 4.91 25.66 14.14
CA VAL A 498 5.44 26.01 12.82
C VAL A 498 6.62 25.09 12.46
N LEU A 499 7.54 24.86 13.38
CA LEU A 499 8.68 23.97 13.19
C LEU A 499 8.24 22.52 12.94
N LEU A 500 7.20 22.05 13.63
CA LEU A 500 6.65 20.71 13.43
C LEU A 500 6.11 20.53 12.01
N PHE A 501 5.29 21.46 11.53
CA PHE A 501 4.72 21.41 10.19
C PHE A 501 5.78 21.56 9.10
N TRP A 502 6.78 22.42 9.34
CA TRP A 502 7.94 22.53 8.47
C TRP A 502 8.72 21.21 8.35
N ARG A 503 9.08 20.60 9.49
CA ARG A 503 9.77 19.30 9.50
C ARG A 503 8.97 18.20 8.82
N MET A 504 7.65 18.24 8.97
CA MET A 504 6.75 17.29 8.30
C MET A 504 6.84 17.39 6.78
N LEU A 505 6.92 18.60 6.22
CA LEU A 505 7.11 18.82 4.78
C LEU A 505 8.51 18.37 4.33
N VAL A 506 9.55 18.77 5.06
CA VAL A 506 10.93 18.36 4.75
C VAL A 506 11.05 16.83 4.70
N LEU A 507 10.48 16.13 5.67
CA LEU A 507 10.48 14.66 5.66
C LEU A 507 9.65 14.08 4.51
N ASN A 508 8.50 14.68 4.18
CA ASN A 508 7.73 14.27 3.02
C ASN A 508 8.55 14.37 1.73
N ASP A 509 9.30 15.46 1.57
CA ASP A 509 10.14 15.70 0.39
C ASP A 509 11.34 14.75 0.38
N MET A 510 12.00 14.54 1.52
CA MET A 510 13.07 13.54 1.64
C MET A 510 12.60 12.13 1.26
N MET A 511 11.40 11.73 1.73
CA MET A 511 10.78 10.45 1.36
C MET A 511 10.36 10.40 -0.12
N ASN A 512 10.20 11.56 -0.78
CA ASN A 512 9.79 11.66 -2.18
C ASN A 512 10.95 11.79 -3.16
N LEU A 513 12.17 11.83 -2.68
CA LEU A 513 13.36 11.93 -3.54
C LEU A 513 13.38 10.77 -4.55
N LYS A 514 13.77 11.10 -5.78
CA LYS A 514 13.93 10.12 -6.86
C LYS A 514 15.14 9.21 -6.63
N GLU A 515 16.10 9.72 -5.86
CA GLU A 515 17.33 9.04 -5.48
C GLU A 515 17.75 9.49 -4.08
N ASN A 516 18.33 8.59 -3.31
CA ASN A 516 18.78 8.83 -1.95
C ASN A 516 20.23 8.35 -1.78
N SER A 517 21.13 9.24 -1.36
CA SER A 517 22.47 8.83 -0.96
C SER A 517 22.50 8.23 0.45
N LYS A 518 23.60 7.57 0.81
CA LYS A 518 23.78 7.05 2.17
C LYS A 518 23.68 8.15 3.23
N SER A 519 24.29 9.32 2.99
CA SER A 519 24.21 10.47 3.87
C SER A 519 22.80 11.04 3.98
N THR A 520 22.05 11.12 2.86
CA THR A 520 20.64 11.54 2.87
C THR A 520 19.78 10.61 3.73
N LEU A 521 19.98 9.30 3.66
CA LEU A 521 19.25 8.34 4.48
C LEU A 521 19.58 8.48 5.96
N THR A 522 20.87 8.64 6.31
CA THR A 522 21.27 8.89 7.71
C THR A 522 20.68 10.19 8.25
N LEU A 523 20.67 11.25 7.44
CA LEU A 523 20.01 12.50 7.80
C LEU A 523 18.50 12.32 7.99
N MET A 524 17.85 11.57 7.11
CA MET A 524 16.41 11.27 7.24
C MET A 524 16.10 10.52 8.53
N GLU A 525 16.89 9.52 8.91
CA GLU A 525 16.76 8.79 10.18
C GLU A 525 16.81 9.74 11.39
N ALA A 526 17.80 10.63 11.43
CA ALA A 526 17.93 11.64 12.50
C ALA A 526 16.73 12.61 12.50
N ARG A 527 16.31 13.10 11.34
CA ARG A 527 15.18 14.02 11.22
C ARG A 527 13.85 13.38 11.60
N ILE A 528 13.67 12.09 11.36
CA ILE A 528 12.48 11.34 11.81
C ILE A 528 12.43 11.33 13.35
N VAL A 529 13.53 11.03 14.01
CA VAL A 529 13.60 11.05 15.49
C VAL A 529 13.24 12.43 16.04
N GLU A 530 13.92 13.48 15.55
CA GLU A 530 13.65 14.88 15.93
C GLU A 530 12.19 15.30 15.69
N PHE A 531 11.60 14.85 14.59
CA PHE A 531 10.19 15.11 14.25
C PHE A 531 9.25 14.43 15.23
N LEU A 532 9.49 13.14 15.55
CA LEU A 532 8.65 12.37 16.46
C LEU A 532 8.70 12.94 17.89
N GLU A 533 9.87 13.38 18.35
CA GLU A 533 10.03 14.08 19.63
C GLU A 533 9.22 15.39 19.66
N LEU A 534 9.37 16.20 18.61
CA LEU A 534 8.65 17.47 18.52
C LEU A 534 7.14 17.23 18.42
N TYR A 535 6.72 16.21 17.67
CA TYR A 535 5.31 15.82 17.57
C TYR A 535 4.74 15.40 18.94
N LYS A 536 5.49 14.61 19.69
CA LYS A 536 5.12 14.20 21.06
C LYS A 536 5.03 15.40 21.99
N ARG A 537 5.97 16.35 21.92
CA ARG A 537 5.97 17.56 22.74
C ARG A 537 4.81 18.49 22.40
N VAL A 538 4.50 18.68 21.12
CA VAL A 538 3.42 19.58 20.66
C VAL A 538 2.04 18.97 20.92
N PHE A 539 1.82 17.72 20.55
CA PHE A 539 0.50 17.09 20.57
C PHE A 539 0.28 16.08 21.70
N GLY A 540 1.31 15.66 22.41
CA GLY A 540 1.20 14.71 23.53
C GLY A 540 0.24 15.19 24.63
N PRO A 541 0.31 16.45 25.10
CA PRO A 541 -0.62 16.99 26.09
C PRO A 541 -2.08 16.92 25.66
N ILE A 542 -2.36 17.20 24.37
CA ILE A 542 -3.72 17.15 23.80
C ILE A 542 -4.27 15.71 23.81
N ILE A 543 -3.43 14.75 23.42
CA ILE A 543 -3.83 13.35 23.34
C ILE A 543 -4.15 12.79 24.73
N SER A 544 -3.41 13.20 25.74
CA SER A 544 -3.64 12.74 27.12
C SER A 544 -5.00 13.17 27.66
N THR A 545 -5.58 14.26 27.13
CA THR A 545 -6.91 14.75 27.53
C THR A 545 -8.06 14.11 26.75
N LEU A 546 -7.80 13.57 25.54
CA LEU A 546 -8.82 12.96 24.68
C LEU A 546 -9.19 11.52 25.05
N ALA A 547 -8.89 11.06 26.26
CA ALA A 547 -9.17 9.69 26.74
C ALA A 547 -8.71 8.56 25.79
N SER A 548 -7.71 8.83 24.93
CA SER A 548 -7.17 7.83 24.02
C SER A 548 -6.42 6.75 24.80
N LYS A 549 -6.89 5.51 24.75
CA LYS A 549 -6.25 4.37 25.43
C LYS A 549 -4.81 4.12 24.95
N THR A 550 -4.52 4.42 23.69
CA THR A 550 -3.21 4.17 23.07
C THR A 550 -2.34 5.42 22.93
N GLY A 551 -2.92 6.63 23.00
CA GLY A 551 -2.17 7.87 22.84
C GLY A 551 -1.48 7.98 21.47
N LEU A 552 -0.17 8.24 21.49
CA LEU A 552 0.70 8.22 20.31
C LEU A 552 1.27 6.81 19.99
N ARG A 553 1.00 5.82 20.83
CA ARG A 553 1.43 4.42 20.61
C ARG A 553 0.63 3.78 19.50
N LYS A 554 0.88 4.21 18.27
CA LYS A 554 0.23 3.77 17.04
C LYS A 554 1.29 3.39 16.01
N VAL A 555 1.09 2.34 15.27
CA VAL A 555 2.02 1.89 14.23
C VAL A 555 2.39 3.00 13.24
N LYS A 556 1.43 3.83 12.83
CA LYS A 556 1.69 4.95 11.90
C LYS A 556 2.67 5.98 12.45
N PHE A 557 2.76 6.13 13.77
CA PHE A 557 3.74 7.00 14.41
C PHE A 557 5.13 6.35 14.49
N HIS A 558 5.18 5.04 14.66
CA HIS A 558 6.44 4.28 14.73
C HIS A 558 7.03 3.96 13.34
N ALA A 559 6.18 3.57 12.38
CA ALA A 559 6.59 3.03 11.08
C ALA A 559 7.56 3.91 10.24
N PRO A 560 7.52 5.26 10.30
CA PRO A 560 8.50 6.09 9.58
C PRO A 560 9.97 5.76 9.90
N LYS A 561 10.26 5.22 11.10
CA LYS A 561 11.61 4.78 11.49
C LYS A 561 12.17 3.69 10.58
N HIS A 562 11.31 2.96 9.88
CA HIS A 562 11.70 1.90 8.96
C HIS A 562 11.88 2.37 7.51
N ALA A 563 11.59 3.65 7.20
CA ALA A 563 11.62 4.16 5.83
C ALA A 563 12.98 3.96 5.14
N SER A 564 14.08 4.26 5.85
CA SER A 564 15.43 4.12 5.32
C SER A 564 15.82 2.67 5.04
N PHE A 565 15.37 1.72 5.87
CA PHE A 565 15.57 0.29 5.65
C PHE A 565 14.96 -0.15 4.32
N TYR A 566 13.72 0.24 4.06
CA TYR A 566 13.04 -0.11 2.81
C TYR A 566 13.63 0.59 1.59
N ILE A 567 14.11 1.83 1.74
CA ILE A 567 14.79 2.54 0.64
C ILE A 567 16.12 1.85 0.29
N ARG A 568 16.92 1.46 1.28
CA ARG A 568 18.15 0.67 1.02
C ARG A 568 17.82 -0.64 0.31
N ARG A 569 16.73 -1.26 0.71
CA ARG A 569 16.33 -2.57 0.21
C ARG A 569 15.77 -2.55 -1.22
N TYR A 570 14.92 -1.59 -1.54
CA TYR A 570 14.15 -1.55 -2.80
C TYR A 570 14.40 -0.32 -3.66
N GLY A 571 15.40 0.51 -3.34
CA GLY A 571 15.61 1.79 -3.99
C GLY A 571 14.66 2.87 -3.50
N ALA A 572 14.54 3.99 -4.21
CA ALA A 572 13.73 5.14 -3.83
C ALA A 572 12.27 4.75 -3.52
N SER A 573 11.63 5.49 -2.59
CA SER A 573 10.27 5.16 -2.12
C SER A 573 9.20 5.15 -3.22
N LYS A 574 9.44 5.80 -4.36
CA LYS A 574 8.56 5.70 -5.55
C LYS A 574 8.35 4.26 -6.02
N ASN A 575 9.32 3.36 -5.77
CA ASN A 575 9.25 1.96 -6.19
C ASN A 575 8.19 1.15 -5.42
N PHE A 576 7.78 1.62 -4.24
CA PHE A 576 6.77 0.99 -3.39
C PHE A 576 5.68 1.98 -2.92
N PHE A 577 5.41 3.02 -3.72
CA PHE A 577 4.38 4.02 -3.42
C PHE A 577 3.01 3.59 -3.94
N GLY A 578 2.05 3.36 -3.04
CA GLY A 578 0.70 2.89 -3.35
C GLY A 578 -0.16 3.89 -4.13
N GLY A 579 0.10 5.20 -4.01
CA GLY A 579 -0.75 6.22 -4.63
C GLY A 579 -0.82 6.18 -6.16
N THR A 580 0.24 5.72 -6.85
CA THR A 580 0.20 5.48 -8.30
C THR A 580 -0.68 4.28 -8.64
N LEU A 581 -0.65 3.25 -7.79
CA LEU A 581 -1.38 2.01 -7.97
C LEU A 581 -2.88 2.16 -7.67
N GLU A 582 -3.26 2.99 -6.70
CA GLU A 582 -4.65 3.37 -6.50
C GLU A 582 -5.27 3.99 -7.77
N SER A 583 -4.46 4.73 -8.54
CA SER A 583 -4.89 5.27 -9.83
C SER A 583 -5.08 4.17 -10.86
N ALA A 584 -4.26 3.11 -10.85
CA ALA A 584 -4.43 1.94 -11.71
C ALA A 584 -5.72 1.17 -11.38
N LEU A 585 -6.12 1.07 -10.10
CA LEU A 585 -7.39 0.45 -9.71
C LEU A 585 -8.62 1.11 -10.36
N LYS A 586 -8.54 2.39 -10.71
CA LYS A 586 -9.65 3.08 -11.40
C LYS A 586 -9.94 2.45 -12.76
N SER A 587 -8.91 2.12 -13.53
CA SER A 587 -9.05 1.53 -14.87
C SER A 587 -9.20 0.01 -14.82
N THR A 588 -8.48 -0.68 -13.94
CA THR A 588 -8.44 -2.14 -13.89
C THR A 588 -9.60 -2.77 -13.13
N VAL A 589 -10.15 -2.07 -12.13
CA VAL A 589 -11.21 -2.61 -11.25
C VAL A 589 -12.48 -1.76 -11.27
N LYS A 590 -12.37 -0.45 -10.93
CA LYS A 590 -13.57 0.41 -10.77
C LYS A 590 -14.33 0.65 -12.07
N ALA A 591 -13.62 0.79 -13.20
CA ALA A 591 -14.28 0.97 -14.49
C ALA A 591 -14.96 -0.34 -14.97
N PRO A 592 -14.30 -1.52 -14.93
CA PRO A 592 -14.95 -2.79 -15.20
C PRO A 592 -16.16 -3.08 -14.31
N THR A 593 -16.09 -2.80 -13.00
CA THR A 593 -17.22 -3.02 -12.07
C THR A 593 -18.50 -2.30 -12.51
N LYS A 594 -18.40 -1.18 -13.24
CA LYS A 594 -19.60 -0.46 -13.72
C LYS A 594 -20.45 -1.26 -14.70
N ILE A 595 -19.86 -2.24 -15.37
CA ILE A 595 -20.53 -3.11 -16.35
C ILE A 595 -20.90 -4.48 -15.79
N THR A 596 -20.60 -4.75 -14.52
CA THR A 596 -20.98 -5.98 -13.81
C THR A 596 -22.38 -5.86 -13.22
N SER A 597 -22.95 -6.99 -12.78
CA SER A 597 -24.21 -7.04 -12.05
C SER A 597 -24.21 -6.29 -10.72
N ARG A 598 -23.01 -6.02 -10.17
CA ARG A 598 -22.76 -5.45 -8.82
C ARG A 598 -23.43 -6.22 -7.69
N ARG A 599 -23.74 -7.50 -7.88
CA ARG A 599 -24.22 -8.38 -6.84
C ARG A 599 -23.03 -8.87 -6.04
N HIS A 600 -23.12 -8.79 -4.72
CA HIS A 600 -22.05 -9.15 -3.80
C HIS A 600 -21.49 -10.55 -4.07
N ASP A 601 -22.39 -11.52 -4.28
CA ASP A 601 -22.04 -12.94 -4.46
C ASP A 601 -21.38 -13.24 -5.81
N ASN A 602 -21.60 -12.42 -6.83
CA ASN A 602 -21.11 -12.64 -8.19
C ASN A 602 -20.03 -11.66 -8.62
N LEU A 603 -19.72 -10.65 -7.81
CA LEU A 603 -18.85 -9.55 -8.22
C LEU A 603 -17.45 -10.02 -8.64
N SER A 604 -16.83 -10.92 -7.88
CA SER A 604 -15.51 -11.47 -8.21
C SER A 604 -15.56 -12.31 -9.49
N LYS A 605 -16.62 -13.06 -9.72
CA LYS A 605 -16.86 -13.82 -10.96
C LYS A 605 -17.03 -12.88 -12.15
N ASP A 606 -17.88 -11.86 -12.01
CA ASP A 606 -18.18 -10.89 -13.07
C ASP A 606 -16.92 -10.09 -13.46
N LEU A 607 -16.04 -9.80 -12.51
CA LEU A 607 -14.76 -9.10 -12.76
C LEU A 607 -13.70 -10.03 -13.37
N ALA A 608 -13.76 -11.33 -13.08
CA ALA A 608 -12.87 -12.32 -13.67
C ALA A 608 -13.30 -12.71 -15.09
N SER A 609 -14.59 -12.69 -15.40
CA SER A 609 -15.13 -12.92 -16.75
C SER A 609 -15.01 -11.69 -17.66
#